data_0d3fce2cdae566facdd69474753ffe30
#
_entry.id   0d3fce2cdae566facdd69474753ffe30
#
_cell.length_a   1.000
_cell.length_b   1.000
_cell.length_c   1.000
_cell.angle_alpha   90.00
_cell.angle_beta   90.00
_cell.angle_gamma   90.00
#
_symmetry.space_group_name_H-M   'P 1'
#
loop_
_entity.id
_entity.type
_entity.pdbx_description
1 polymer ?
#
loop_
_entity_poly.entity_id
_entity_poly.type
_entity_poly.pdbx_seq_one_letter_code
_entity_poly.pdbx_strand_id
1 'polypeptide(L)'
;DEVREWSEEGYRAAMPVTRARPNAHTFLTSNAGDAFSVVLNGLRERALDNPPKTFGYYEYSAPQYCKIDDPKSWALANPALGYLVTKETLAESVATSPIENTRTELLCQWIDSLSSPWPHGILEDTSDSNLTIPPGGYTVFGFDVSPSRRNASLVAGQILPDGRIGVGILQTWESAVSVDDLKIAADIKGWSDNYRPRQICFDKYTAQSIADKLTNAGCMTQDISGASFYQACGDLLDGLVNLRVVHSGQANWIQQMNNCAAKVNDSAWRIVKRKSAGDVSGAIATAMVVHMLYKPQQVAAIYTE
;
A
#
# COMPACT_ATOMS: atom_id res chain seq x y z
N ASP A 1 -0.08 28.88 4.55
CA ASP A 1 -1.09 27.94 5.02
C ASP A 1 -1.35 26.85 3.98
N GLU A 2 -1.89 25.70 4.40
CA GLU A 2 -2.19 24.54 3.54
C GLU A 2 -0.96 24.05 2.74
N VAL A 3 0.19 23.91 3.40
CA VAL A 3 1.44 23.48 2.72
C VAL A 3 1.32 22.08 2.12
N ARG A 4 0.40 21.26 2.56
CA ARG A 4 0.11 19.94 1.97
C ARG A 4 -0.31 20.03 0.49
N GLU A 5 -0.91 21.17 0.08
CA GLU A 5 -1.36 21.40 -1.28
C GLU A 5 -0.30 22.08 -2.18
N TRP A 6 0.87 22.41 -1.62
CA TRP A 6 1.89 23.14 -2.36
C TRP A 6 2.65 22.23 -3.32
N SER A 7 2.83 22.70 -4.54
CA SER A 7 3.79 22.11 -5.47
C SER A 7 5.22 22.46 -5.07
N GLU A 8 6.18 21.65 -5.48
CA GLU A 8 7.61 21.95 -5.31
C GLU A 8 8.01 23.28 -5.96
N GLU A 9 7.43 23.61 -7.11
CA GLU A 9 7.66 24.89 -7.81
C GLU A 9 7.18 26.07 -6.98
N GLY A 10 5.96 25.99 -6.44
CA GLY A 10 5.40 27.01 -5.56
C GLY A 10 6.24 27.23 -4.32
N TYR A 11 6.70 26.15 -3.69
CA TYR A 11 7.58 26.21 -2.53
C TYR A 11 8.93 26.86 -2.85
N ARG A 12 9.57 26.45 -3.96
CA ARG A 12 10.84 27.02 -4.42
C ARG A 12 10.72 28.51 -4.75
N ALA A 13 9.61 28.95 -5.29
CA ALA A 13 9.35 30.36 -5.59
C ALA A 13 9.10 31.20 -4.32
N ALA A 14 8.41 30.65 -3.32
CA ALA A 14 8.06 31.38 -2.10
C ALA A 14 9.23 31.54 -1.11
N MET A 15 10.08 30.52 -0.95
CA MET A 15 11.14 30.53 0.07
C MET A 15 12.19 31.64 -0.08
N PRO A 16 12.64 32.07 -1.28
CA PRO A 16 13.61 33.15 -1.43
C PRO A 16 13.11 34.55 -1.08
N VAL A 17 11.80 34.75 -1.01
CA VAL A 17 11.17 36.09 -0.85
C VAL A 17 11.65 36.80 0.42
N THR A 18 11.96 36.07 1.47
CA THR A 18 12.37 36.63 2.74
C THR A 18 13.89 36.79 2.92
N ARG A 19 14.72 36.27 1.98
CA ARG A 19 16.19 36.22 2.11
C ARG A 19 16.87 37.57 2.28
N ALA A 20 16.27 38.62 1.70
CA ALA A 20 16.83 39.97 1.78
C ALA A 20 16.44 40.72 3.06
N ARG A 21 15.74 40.11 3.99
CA ARG A 21 15.28 40.75 5.22
C ARG A 21 16.04 40.23 6.43
N PRO A 22 16.61 41.08 7.27
CA PRO A 22 17.18 40.65 8.54
C PRO A 22 16.08 40.11 9.46
N ASN A 23 16.39 39.04 10.18
CA ASN A 23 15.48 38.35 11.11
C ASN A 23 14.16 37.88 10.47
N ALA A 24 14.20 37.50 9.19
CA ALA A 24 13.02 36.96 8.51
C ALA A 24 12.61 35.59 9.12
N HIS A 25 11.32 35.43 9.31
CA HIS A 25 10.72 34.17 9.74
C HIS A 25 9.69 33.73 8.71
N THR A 26 9.66 32.44 8.43
CA THR A 26 8.64 31.82 7.60
C THR A 26 7.85 30.85 8.45
N PHE A 27 6.54 31.06 8.60
CA PHE A 27 5.63 30.14 9.27
C PHE A 27 4.86 29.36 8.22
N LEU A 28 4.97 28.06 8.28
CA LEU A 28 4.27 27.12 7.41
C LEU A 28 3.25 26.36 8.26
N THR A 29 2.00 26.44 7.90
CA THR A 29 0.89 25.77 8.61
C THR A 29 0.16 24.83 7.65
N SER A 30 -0.28 23.69 8.15
CA SER A 30 -0.98 22.68 7.37
C SER A 30 -1.66 21.68 8.29
N ASN A 31 -2.72 21.05 7.81
CA ASN A 31 -3.17 19.78 8.32
C ASN A 31 -2.20 18.66 7.86
N ALA A 32 -2.44 17.42 8.30
CA ALA A 32 -1.62 16.29 7.88
C ALA A 32 -1.65 16.12 6.35
N GLY A 33 -0.52 15.71 5.82
CA GLY A 33 -0.38 15.40 4.41
C GLY A 33 -0.78 13.96 4.08
N ASP A 34 -0.91 13.74 2.80
CA ASP A 34 -1.01 12.42 2.19
C ASP A 34 0.25 12.12 1.36
N ALA A 35 0.20 11.04 0.59
CA ALA A 35 1.28 10.64 -0.31
C ALA A 35 1.65 11.69 -1.38
N PHE A 36 0.74 12.58 -1.73
CA PHE A 36 0.94 13.61 -2.77
C PHE A 36 1.40 14.95 -2.20
N SER A 37 1.40 15.09 -0.89
CA SER A 37 1.85 16.27 -0.17
C SER A 37 3.39 16.36 -0.12
N VAL A 38 4.05 16.33 -1.29
CA VAL A 38 5.51 16.15 -1.45
C VAL A 38 6.31 17.16 -0.64
N VAL A 39 5.90 18.44 -0.66
CA VAL A 39 6.58 19.51 0.07
C VAL A 39 6.47 19.30 1.58
N LEU A 40 5.26 19.04 2.07
CA LEU A 40 5.01 18.86 3.50
C LEU A 40 5.69 17.59 4.03
N ASN A 41 5.63 16.49 3.27
CA ASN A 41 6.30 15.23 3.62
C ASN A 41 7.83 15.42 3.74
N GLY A 42 8.45 16.09 2.77
CA GLY A 42 9.89 16.39 2.82
C GLY A 42 10.29 17.33 3.96
N LEU A 43 9.42 18.27 4.34
CA LEU A 43 9.64 19.12 5.52
C LEU A 43 9.54 18.33 6.82
N ARG A 44 8.56 17.44 6.93
CA ARG A 44 8.37 16.57 8.10
C ARG A 44 9.54 15.60 8.27
N GLU A 45 9.95 14.93 7.20
CA GLU A 45 11.09 14.02 7.21
C GLU A 45 12.35 14.73 7.70
N ARG A 46 12.65 15.91 7.16
CA ARG A 46 13.78 16.75 7.62
C ARG A 46 13.66 17.12 9.09
N ALA A 47 12.44 17.43 9.57
CA ALA A 47 12.22 17.80 10.97
C ALA A 47 12.49 16.64 11.92
N LEU A 48 12.17 15.41 11.52
CA LEU A 48 12.30 14.21 12.35
C LEU A 48 13.70 13.56 12.28
N ASP A 49 14.41 13.70 11.17
CA ASP A 49 15.73 13.09 10.99
C ASP A 49 16.85 14.01 11.53
N ASN A 50 17.14 15.11 10.85
CA ASN A 50 18.24 16.01 11.20
C ASN A 50 17.89 17.48 10.94
N PRO A 51 17.06 18.11 11.78
CA PRO A 51 16.62 19.48 11.53
C PRO A 51 17.76 20.49 11.74
N PRO A 52 17.88 21.54 10.89
CA PRO A 52 18.73 22.68 11.16
C PRO A 52 18.35 23.37 12.47
N LYS A 53 19.31 23.97 13.17
CA LYS A 53 19.08 24.67 14.45
C LYS A 53 18.03 25.79 14.38
N THR A 54 17.80 26.34 13.19
CA THR A 54 16.81 27.39 12.92
C THR A 54 15.46 26.88 12.47
N PHE A 55 15.25 25.56 12.47
CA PHE A 55 14.03 24.93 12.02
C PHE A 55 13.19 24.49 13.24
N GLY A 56 12.04 25.13 13.44
CA GLY A 56 11.04 24.73 14.45
C GLY A 56 9.99 23.83 13.83
N TYR A 57 9.63 22.75 14.50
CA TYR A 57 8.55 21.85 14.08
C TYR A 57 7.63 21.54 15.25
N TYR A 58 6.32 21.69 15.03
CA TYR A 58 5.28 21.42 16.00
C TYR A 58 4.19 20.59 15.33
N GLU A 59 3.94 19.38 15.81
CA GLU A 59 2.92 18.47 15.29
C GLU A 59 1.90 18.19 16.41
N TYR A 60 0.64 18.45 16.10
CA TYR A 60 -0.51 18.11 16.92
C TYR A 60 -1.33 17.09 16.14
N SER A 61 -1.27 15.82 16.53
CA SER A 61 -1.99 14.75 15.86
C SER A 61 -2.58 13.76 16.86
N ALA A 62 -3.68 13.13 16.49
CA ALA A 62 -4.24 12.02 17.24
C ALA A 62 -3.43 10.73 16.99
N PRO A 63 -3.44 9.77 17.94
CA PRO A 63 -2.81 8.47 17.73
C PRO A 63 -3.32 7.79 16.43
N GLN A 64 -2.42 7.14 15.69
CA GLN A 64 -2.71 6.58 14.36
C GLN A 64 -3.93 5.67 14.32
N TYR A 65 -4.13 4.85 15.35
CA TYR A 65 -5.21 3.85 15.42
C TYR A 65 -6.34 4.23 16.37
N CYS A 66 -6.50 5.52 16.68
CA CYS A 66 -7.61 5.94 17.53
C CYS A 66 -8.96 5.82 16.82
N LYS A 67 -10.03 5.70 17.59
CA LYS A 67 -11.39 5.85 17.09
C LYS A 67 -11.62 7.29 16.64
N ILE A 68 -12.29 7.47 15.51
CA ILE A 68 -12.56 8.81 14.94
C ILE A 68 -13.51 9.65 15.81
N ASP A 69 -14.32 9.00 16.61
CA ASP A 69 -15.31 9.58 17.52
C ASP A 69 -14.83 9.73 18.97
N ASP A 70 -13.53 9.52 19.24
CA ASP A 70 -12.96 9.67 20.59
C ASP A 70 -12.59 11.12 20.90
N PRO A 71 -13.29 11.79 21.86
CA PRO A 71 -13.01 13.18 22.24
C PRO A 71 -11.60 13.40 22.82
N LYS A 72 -10.94 12.36 23.37
CA LYS A 72 -9.57 12.48 23.86
C LYS A 72 -8.60 12.61 22.70
N SER A 73 -8.82 11.86 21.65
CA SER A 73 -8.04 11.93 20.41
C SER A 73 -8.24 13.27 19.71
N TRP A 74 -9.45 13.82 19.72
CA TRP A 74 -9.71 15.16 19.18
C TRP A 74 -8.89 16.24 19.88
N ALA A 75 -8.78 16.16 21.21
CA ALA A 75 -8.03 17.14 22.01
C ALA A 75 -6.52 17.12 21.70
N LEU A 76 -5.96 15.97 21.32
CA LEU A 76 -4.55 15.86 20.94
C LEU A 76 -4.26 16.52 19.58
N ALA A 77 -5.19 16.42 18.65
CA ALA A 77 -5.04 16.99 17.32
C ALA A 77 -5.49 18.47 17.24
N ASN A 78 -6.35 18.92 18.17
CA ASN A 78 -6.94 20.25 18.13
C ASN A 78 -6.64 21.01 19.44
N PRO A 79 -5.48 21.67 19.55
CA PRO A 79 -5.14 22.44 20.74
C PRO A 79 -6.09 23.60 21.03
N ALA A 80 -6.89 24.04 20.07
CA ALA A 80 -7.93 25.05 20.22
C ALA A 80 -9.27 24.49 20.78
N LEU A 81 -9.37 23.18 21.00
CA LEU A 81 -10.59 22.54 21.51
C LEU A 81 -10.89 23.05 22.95
N GLY A 82 -12.12 23.56 23.13
CA GLY A 82 -12.58 24.15 24.37
C GLY A 82 -12.34 25.67 24.47
N TYR A 83 -11.63 26.27 23.50
CA TYR A 83 -11.42 27.72 23.39
C TYR A 83 -12.09 28.32 22.16
N LEU A 84 -11.71 27.88 20.96
CA LEU A 84 -12.24 28.35 19.69
C LEU A 84 -13.16 27.34 19.02
N VAL A 85 -12.95 26.06 19.29
CA VAL A 85 -13.71 24.96 18.72
C VAL A 85 -14.38 24.17 19.84
N THR A 86 -15.67 23.84 19.69
CA THR A 86 -16.40 23.04 20.68
C THR A 86 -16.41 21.55 20.32
N LYS A 87 -16.70 20.69 21.30
CA LYS A 87 -16.83 19.24 21.05
C LYS A 87 -17.99 18.92 20.13
N GLU A 88 -19.06 19.69 20.22
CA GLU A 88 -20.27 19.54 19.41
C GLU A 88 -19.95 19.80 17.93
N THR A 89 -19.16 20.86 17.65
CA THR A 89 -18.71 21.18 16.28
C THR A 89 -17.85 20.06 15.69
N LEU A 90 -16.94 19.48 16.49
CA LEU A 90 -16.11 18.36 16.01
C LEU A 90 -16.94 17.07 15.81
N ALA A 91 -17.88 16.80 16.72
CA ALA A 91 -18.78 15.64 16.58
C ALA A 91 -19.63 15.73 15.30
N GLU A 92 -20.14 16.92 14.98
CA GLU A 92 -20.90 17.16 13.74
C GLU A 92 -20.01 16.97 12.52
N SER A 93 -18.78 17.48 12.54
CA SER A 93 -17.82 17.28 11.46
C SER A 93 -17.49 15.80 11.25
N VAL A 94 -17.29 15.03 12.32
CA VAL A 94 -17.06 13.57 12.25
C VAL A 94 -18.26 12.83 11.64
N ALA A 95 -19.48 13.25 12.00
CA ALA A 95 -20.70 12.59 11.52
C ALA A 95 -21.01 12.89 10.04
N THR A 96 -20.53 14.02 9.50
CA THR A 96 -20.86 14.48 8.15
C THR A 96 -19.74 14.31 7.14
N SER A 97 -18.49 14.17 7.59
CA SER A 97 -17.32 14.06 6.70
C SER A 97 -16.96 12.60 6.40
N PRO A 98 -16.37 12.32 5.22
CA PRO A 98 -15.71 11.04 4.95
C PRO A 98 -14.64 10.73 5.99
N ILE A 99 -14.45 9.43 6.28
CA ILE A 99 -13.51 8.97 7.32
C ILE A 99 -12.08 9.47 7.03
N GLU A 100 -11.65 9.41 5.78
CA GLU A 100 -10.32 9.85 5.35
C GLU A 100 -10.11 11.35 5.60
N ASN A 101 -11.11 12.16 5.29
CA ASN A 101 -11.07 13.61 5.57
C ASN A 101 -11.05 13.88 7.07
N THR A 102 -11.86 13.16 7.85
CA THR A 102 -11.82 13.26 9.31
C THR A 102 -10.44 12.95 9.85
N ARG A 103 -9.77 11.92 9.32
CA ARG A 103 -8.41 11.56 9.74
C ARG A 103 -7.38 12.61 9.41
N THR A 104 -7.37 13.14 8.20
CA THR A 104 -6.37 14.15 7.79
C THR A 104 -6.65 15.52 8.34
N GLU A 105 -7.90 15.98 8.31
CA GLU A 105 -8.24 17.37 8.60
C GLU A 105 -8.56 17.60 10.08
N LEU A 106 -9.25 16.67 10.73
CA LEU A 106 -9.66 16.84 12.11
C LEU A 106 -8.71 16.15 13.09
N LEU A 107 -8.22 14.96 12.76
CA LEU A 107 -7.30 14.19 13.61
C LEU A 107 -5.83 14.44 13.27
N CYS A 108 -5.54 15.16 12.19
CA CYS A 108 -4.19 15.44 11.68
C CYS A 108 -3.33 14.17 11.57
N GLN A 109 -3.96 13.06 11.19
CA GLN A 109 -3.28 11.79 10.95
C GLN A 109 -2.72 11.74 9.54
N TRP A 110 -1.46 11.34 9.43
CA TRP A 110 -0.82 11.11 8.15
C TRP A 110 -1.37 9.82 7.54
N ILE A 111 -1.84 9.91 6.30
CA ILE A 111 -2.33 8.77 5.54
C ILE A 111 -1.52 8.61 4.26
N ASP A 112 -1.16 7.37 3.96
CA ASP A 112 -0.31 7.08 2.80
C ASP A 112 -1.08 7.22 1.48
N SER A 113 -2.40 7.03 1.50
CA SER A 113 -3.27 7.23 0.33
C SER A 113 -4.65 7.73 0.74
N LEU A 114 -5.13 8.83 0.12
CA LEU A 114 -6.49 9.38 0.31
C LEU A 114 -7.61 8.44 -0.18
N SER A 115 -7.29 7.49 -1.01
CA SER A 115 -8.23 6.53 -1.56
C SER A 115 -7.77 5.09 -1.33
N SER A 116 -7.28 4.81 -0.12
CA SER A 116 -6.92 3.45 0.28
C SER A 116 -8.12 2.51 0.06
N PRO A 117 -7.93 1.37 -0.61
CA PRO A 117 -8.98 0.38 -0.76
C PRO A 117 -9.26 -0.40 0.53
N TRP A 118 -8.37 -0.32 1.51
CA TRP A 118 -8.41 -1.14 2.71
C TRP A 118 -9.12 -0.44 3.85
N PRO A 119 -10.09 -1.10 4.53
CA PRO A 119 -10.63 -0.61 5.80
C PRO A 119 -9.52 -0.38 6.81
N HIS A 120 -9.68 0.66 7.62
CA HIS A 120 -8.70 0.98 8.66
C HIS A 120 -8.56 -0.16 9.68
N GLY A 121 -7.31 -0.52 10.01
CA GLY A 121 -6.98 -1.58 10.97
C GLY A 121 -7.01 -3.00 10.39
N ILE A 122 -7.48 -3.19 9.15
CA ILE A 122 -7.66 -4.53 8.60
C ILE A 122 -6.33 -5.27 8.36
N LEU A 123 -5.25 -4.53 8.07
CA LEU A 123 -3.94 -5.16 7.89
C LEU A 123 -3.37 -5.65 9.21
N GLU A 124 -3.64 -4.96 10.30
CA GLU A 124 -3.30 -5.39 11.66
C GLU A 124 -4.13 -6.60 12.08
N ASP A 125 -5.44 -6.58 11.82
CA ASP A 125 -6.38 -7.66 12.18
C ASP A 125 -6.08 -8.96 11.43
N THR A 126 -5.51 -8.87 10.21
CA THR A 126 -5.13 -10.03 9.38
C THR A 126 -3.69 -10.48 9.60
N SER A 127 -2.95 -9.86 10.53
CA SER A 127 -1.57 -10.22 10.85
C SER A 127 -1.48 -11.46 11.74
N ASP A 128 -0.69 -12.44 11.33
CA ASP A 128 -0.37 -13.65 12.09
C ASP A 128 1.15 -13.85 12.10
N SER A 129 1.80 -13.43 13.17
CA SER A 129 3.27 -13.51 13.30
C SER A 129 3.84 -14.94 13.23
N ASN A 130 3.00 -15.96 13.41
CA ASN A 130 3.40 -17.37 13.31
C ASN A 130 3.22 -17.94 11.90
N LEU A 131 2.68 -17.14 10.96
CA LEU A 131 2.47 -17.59 9.60
C LEU A 131 3.79 -17.98 8.94
N THR A 132 3.82 -19.19 8.42
CA THR A 132 4.89 -19.70 7.56
C THR A 132 4.29 -20.26 6.27
N ILE A 133 5.00 -20.06 5.16
CA ILE A 133 4.66 -20.61 3.84
C ILE A 133 5.78 -21.60 3.46
N PRO A 134 5.71 -22.88 3.90
CA PRO A 134 6.76 -23.84 3.63
C PRO A 134 6.73 -24.35 2.18
N PRO A 135 7.87 -24.76 1.60
CA PRO A 135 7.90 -25.51 0.35
C PRO A 135 7.06 -26.80 0.43
N GLY A 136 6.46 -27.22 -0.70
CA GLY A 136 5.72 -28.49 -0.81
C GLY A 136 4.22 -28.37 -0.57
N GLY A 137 3.69 -27.22 -0.11
CA GLY A 137 2.25 -26.95 -0.06
C GLY A 137 1.66 -26.58 -1.42
N TYR A 138 0.33 -26.45 -1.50
CA TYR A 138 -0.35 -25.94 -2.67
C TYR A 138 -0.07 -24.45 -2.80
N THR A 139 1.01 -24.13 -3.52
CA THR A 139 1.54 -22.78 -3.63
C THR A 139 1.18 -22.15 -4.98
N VAL A 140 0.79 -20.89 -4.96
CA VAL A 140 0.67 -20.01 -6.11
C VAL A 140 1.64 -18.84 -5.92
N PHE A 141 2.36 -18.50 -6.97
CA PHE A 141 3.18 -17.29 -7.01
C PHE A 141 2.46 -16.19 -7.79
N GLY A 142 2.76 -14.95 -7.44
CA GLY A 142 2.40 -13.78 -8.22
C GLY A 142 3.58 -12.83 -8.27
N PHE A 143 3.79 -12.20 -9.41
CA PHE A 143 4.78 -11.13 -9.51
C PHE A 143 4.25 -9.99 -10.35
N ASP A 144 4.71 -8.80 -10.03
CA ASP A 144 4.41 -7.59 -10.77
C ASP A 144 5.62 -6.67 -10.84
N VAL A 145 5.65 -5.84 -11.88
CA VAL A 145 6.68 -4.83 -12.12
C VAL A 145 6.02 -3.46 -12.18
N SER A 146 6.58 -2.49 -11.47
CA SER A 146 6.09 -1.12 -11.50
C SER A 146 6.15 -0.53 -12.92
N PRO A 147 5.25 0.41 -13.29
CA PRO A 147 5.30 1.07 -14.60
C PRO A 147 6.59 1.85 -14.84
N SER A 148 7.23 2.34 -13.80
CA SER A 148 8.55 3.00 -13.86
C SER A 148 9.69 2.02 -14.10
N ARG A 149 9.43 0.72 -14.01
CA ARG A 149 10.39 -0.38 -14.06
C ARG A 149 11.49 -0.30 -12.98
N ARG A 150 11.25 0.44 -11.92
CA ARG A 150 12.22 0.59 -10.82
C ARG A 150 12.02 -0.43 -9.71
N ASN A 151 10.81 -0.95 -9.58
CA ASN A 151 10.46 -1.90 -8.52
C ASN A 151 9.75 -3.13 -9.11
N ALA A 152 9.97 -4.26 -8.49
CA ALA A 152 9.23 -5.49 -8.74
C ALA A 152 9.13 -6.30 -7.44
N SER A 153 8.08 -7.11 -7.31
CA SER A 153 7.89 -7.98 -6.16
C SER A 153 7.39 -9.36 -6.58
N LEU A 154 7.87 -10.39 -5.88
CA LEU A 154 7.38 -11.75 -5.94
C LEU A 154 6.67 -12.09 -4.64
N VAL A 155 5.44 -12.56 -4.73
CA VAL A 155 4.59 -12.99 -3.61
C VAL A 155 4.29 -14.48 -3.74
N ALA A 156 4.32 -15.19 -2.62
CA ALA A 156 3.79 -16.54 -2.51
C ALA A 156 2.49 -16.53 -1.71
N GLY A 157 1.58 -17.43 -2.04
CA GLY A 157 0.41 -17.73 -1.23
C GLY A 157 0.11 -19.22 -1.20
N GLN A 158 -0.44 -19.67 -0.08
CA GLN A 158 -0.88 -21.05 0.16
C GLN A 158 -2.20 -21.09 0.90
N ILE A 159 -3.01 -22.12 0.64
CA ILE A 159 -4.14 -22.46 1.49
C ILE A 159 -3.60 -23.14 2.74
N LEU A 160 -3.88 -22.57 3.89
CA LEU A 160 -3.46 -23.06 5.19
C LEU A 160 -4.35 -24.23 5.66
N PRO A 161 -3.91 -25.03 6.66
CA PRO A 161 -4.71 -26.15 7.17
C PRO A 161 -6.09 -25.75 7.74
N ASP A 162 -6.25 -24.50 8.18
CA ASP A 162 -7.50 -23.94 8.68
C ASP A 162 -8.40 -23.35 7.57
N GLY A 163 -7.98 -23.45 6.30
CA GLY A 163 -8.70 -22.97 5.13
C GLY A 163 -8.46 -21.49 4.80
N ARG A 164 -7.73 -20.73 5.61
CA ARG A 164 -7.31 -19.36 5.28
C ARG A 164 -6.23 -19.38 4.20
N ILE A 165 -6.02 -18.26 3.56
CA ILE A 165 -4.95 -18.04 2.60
C ILE A 165 -3.83 -17.26 3.28
N GLY A 166 -2.66 -17.89 3.44
CA GLY A 166 -1.45 -17.23 3.88
C GLY A 166 -0.72 -16.60 2.70
N VAL A 167 -0.32 -15.34 2.82
CA VAL A 167 0.45 -14.60 1.79
C VAL A 167 1.70 -13.96 2.35
N GLY A 168 2.72 -13.82 1.52
CA GLY A 168 3.95 -13.12 1.90
C GLY A 168 4.85 -12.83 0.71
N ILE A 169 5.63 -11.76 0.82
CA ILE A 169 6.67 -11.41 -0.16
C ILE A 169 7.85 -12.36 0.01
N LEU A 170 8.25 -13.03 -1.08
CA LEU A 170 9.47 -13.82 -1.15
C LEU A 170 10.68 -12.97 -1.49
N GLN A 171 10.51 -12.03 -2.42
CA GLN A 171 11.60 -11.19 -2.90
C GLN A 171 11.08 -9.87 -3.49
N THR A 172 11.87 -8.81 -3.32
CA THR A 172 11.69 -7.52 -4.00
C THR A 172 12.95 -7.18 -4.79
N TRP A 173 12.77 -6.45 -5.88
CA TRP A 173 13.86 -5.91 -6.68
C TRP A 173 13.68 -4.41 -6.82
N GLU A 174 14.77 -3.68 -6.64
CA GLU A 174 14.81 -2.22 -6.75
C GLU A 174 15.96 -1.79 -7.65
N SER A 175 15.74 -0.72 -8.42
CA SER A 175 16.76 -0.13 -9.29
C SER A 175 16.51 1.37 -9.44
N ALA A 176 17.57 2.15 -9.43
CA ALA A 176 17.48 3.59 -9.70
C ALA A 176 17.05 3.91 -11.14
N VAL A 177 17.25 2.99 -12.08
CA VAL A 177 16.95 3.18 -13.51
C VAL A 177 15.91 2.20 -13.99
N SER A 178 16.21 0.92 -14.02
CA SER A 178 15.32 -0.16 -14.44
C SER A 178 15.77 -1.49 -13.83
N VAL A 179 14.82 -2.30 -13.36
CA VAL A 179 15.07 -3.67 -12.94
C VAL A 179 15.43 -4.55 -14.15
N ASP A 180 16.23 -5.57 -13.90
CA ASP A 180 16.71 -6.50 -14.93
C ASP A 180 15.75 -7.68 -15.06
N ASP A 181 15.07 -7.80 -16.21
CA ASP A 181 14.12 -8.87 -16.50
C ASP A 181 14.74 -10.27 -16.51
N LEU A 182 16.00 -10.40 -16.93
CA LEU A 182 16.69 -11.69 -16.92
C LEU A 182 16.99 -12.13 -15.51
N LYS A 183 17.46 -11.20 -14.68
CA LYS A 183 17.72 -11.46 -13.26
C LYS A 183 16.44 -11.82 -12.52
N ILE A 184 15.36 -11.06 -12.72
CA ILE A 184 14.05 -11.36 -12.10
C ILE A 184 13.57 -12.75 -12.51
N ALA A 185 13.61 -13.09 -13.81
CA ALA A 185 13.20 -14.39 -14.29
C ALA A 185 14.03 -15.53 -13.69
N ALA A 186 15.36 -15.37 -13.60
CA ALA A 186 16.24 -16.35 -13.01
C ALA A 186 15.97 -16.54 -11.51
N ASP A 187 15.80 -15.46 -10.76
CA ASP A 187 15.50 -15.50 -9.34
C ASP A 187 14.15 -16.17 -9.08
N ILE A 188 13.09 -15.80 -9.83
CA ILE A 188 11.75 -16.43 -9.74
C ILE A 188 11.84 -17.93 -10.09
N LYS A 189 12.64 -18.30 -11.10
CA LYS A 189 12.87 -19.72 -11.43
C LYS A 189 13.51 -20.48 -10.28
N GLY A 190 14.51 -19.89 -9.60
CA GLY A 190 15.13 -20.48 -8.41
C GLY A 190 14.12 -20.71 -7.27
N TRP A 191 13.26 -19.71 -7.00
CA TRP A 191 12.16 -19.88 -6.04
C TRP A 191 11.18 -20.96 -6.49
N SER A 192 10.85 -21.01 -7.80
CA SER A 192 9.93 -22.00 -8.37
C SER A 192 10.46 -23.41 -8.24
N ASP A 193 11.75 -23.64 -8.39
CA ASP A 193 12.37 -24.96 -8.22
C ASP A 193 12.27 -25.48 -6.77
N ASN A 194 12.33 -24.54 -5.80
CA ASN A 194 12.20 -24.88 -4.39
C ASN A 194 10.74 -25.10 -3.97
N TYR A 195 9.83 -24.19 -4.34
CA TYR A 195 8.43 -24.23 -3.90
C TYR A 195 7.51 -25.04 -4.81
N ARG A 196 7.89 -25.23 -6.07
CA ARG A 196 7.09 -25.91 -7.11
C ARG A 196 5.67 -25.37 -7.20
N PRO A 197 5.51 -24.04 -7.41
CA PRO A 197 4.19 -23.43 -7.47
C PRO A 197 3.35 -24.02 -8.60
N ARG A 198 2.05 -24.13 -8.37
CA ARG A 198 1.10 -24.61 -9.39
C ARG A 198 1.01 -23.66 -10.56
N GLN A 199 1.04 -22.37 -10.25
CA GLN A 199 1.00 -21.29 -11.26
C GLN A 199 1.79 -20.10 -10.76
N ILE A 200 2.28 -19.30 -11.71
CA ILE A 200 2.93 -18.01 -11.48
C ILE A 200 2.10 -16.94 -12.18
N CYS A 201 1.37 -16.14 -11.42
CA CYS A 201 0.49 -15.10 -11.91
C CYS A 201 1.25 -13.82 -12.24
N PHE A 202 0.84 -13.12 -13.28
CA PHE A 202 1.45 -11.87 -13.70
C PHE A 202 0.45 -10.97 -14.44
N ASP A 203 0.78 -9.67 -14.56
CA ASP A 203 0.08 -8.72 -15.42
C ASP A 203 0.84 -8.55 -16.74
N LYS A 204 0.24 -8.97 -17.87
CA LYS A 204 0.89 -8.91 -19.19
C LYS A 204 1.31 -7.51 -19.60
N TYR A 205 0.62 -6.47 -19.15
CA TYR A 205 0.94 -5.09 -19.54
C TYR A 205 2.27 -4.59 -18.99
N THR A 206 2.77 -5.18 -17.90
CA THR A 206 4.00 -4.76 -17.25
C THR A 206 5.08 -5.83 -17.20
N ALA A 207 4.71 -7.11 -17.28
CA ALA A 207 5.62 -8.21 -16.95
C ALA A 207 5.68 -9.33 -18.00
N GLN A 208 5.10 -9.15 -19.22
CA GLN A 208 5.06 -10.18 -20.27
C GLN A 208 6.45 -10.72 -20.62
N SER A 209 7.45 -9.85 -20.78
CA SER A 209 8.82 -10.28 -21.11
C SER A 209 9.45 -11.24 -20.08
N ILE A 210 9.12 -11.06 -18.80
CA ILE A 210 9.59 -11.93 -17.71
C ILE A 210 8.80 -13.25 -17.76
N ALA A 211 7.48 -13.18 -17.97
CA ALA A 211 6.61 -14.34 -18.05
C ALA A 211 7.00 -15.27 -19.22
N ASP A 212 7.36 -14.72 -20.38
CA ASP A 212 7.82 -15.50 -21.54
C ASP A 212 9.11 -16.28 -21.20
N LYS A 213 10.05 -15.66 -20.49
CA LYS A 213 11.27 -16.33 -20.03
C LYS A 213 10.98 -17.46 -19.05
N LEU A 214 10.05 -17.23 -18.12
CA LEU A 214 9.62 -18.25 -17.15
C LEU A 214 8.91 -19.42 -17.85
N THR A 215 8.04 -19.14 -18.83
CA THR A 215 7.38 -20.17 -19.63
C THR A 215 8.38 -21.00 -20.42
N ASN A 216 9.38 -20.36 -21.04
CA ASN A 216 10.46 -21.04 -21.74
C ASN A 216 11.34 -21.88 -20.80
N ALA A 217 11.43 -21.50 -19.52
CA ALA A 217 12.11 -22.26 -18.47
C ALA A 217 11.23 -23.37 -17.85
N GLY A 218 10.04 -23.65 -18.41
CA GLY A 218 9.13 -24.70 -17.97
C GLY A 218 8.22 -24.34 -16.78
N CYS A 219 8.10 -23.05 -16.42
CA CYS A 219 7.15 -22.62 -15.40
C CYS A 219 5.74 -22.45 -16.01
N MET A 220 4.72 -22.76 -15.21
CA MET A 220 3.33 -22.54 -15.58
C MET A 220 2.95 -21.09 -15.23
N THR A 221 2.84 -20.23 -16.23
CA THR A 221 2.48 -18.81 -16.06
C THR A 221 1.01 -18.56 -16.38
N GLN A 222 0.39 -17.59 -15.69
CA GLN A 222 -1.02 -17.22 -15.87
C GLN A 222 -1.19 -15.70 -15.88
N ASP A 223 -1.69 -15.15 -16.99
CA ASP A 223 -2.05 -13.74 -17.08
C ASP A 223 -3.31 -13.42 -16.25
N ILE A 224 -3.20 -12.47 -15.33
CA ILE A 224 -4.29 -11.91 -14.52
C ILE A 224 -4.35 -10.40 -14.79
N SER A 225 -4.81 -10.02 -15.95
CA SER A 225 -4.93 -8.61 -16.35
C SER A 225 -6.35 -8.27 -16.79
N GLY A 226 -6.62 -6.99 -17.05
CA GLY A 226 -7.94 -6.52 -17.48
C GLY A 226 -9.05 -6.86 -16.49
N ALA A 227 -10.13 -7.49 -16.96
CA ALA A 227 -11.29 -7.84 -16.13
C ALA A 227 -10.95 -8.79 -14.97
N SER A 228 -10.04 -9.75 -15.20
CA SER A 228 -9.59 -10.68 -14.16
C SER A 228 -8.87 -9.95 -13.02
N PHE A 229 -8.15 -8.86 -13.30
CA PHE A 229 -7.50 -8.08 -12.25
C PHE A 229 -8.49 -7.28 -11.40
N TYR A 230 -9.61 -6.80 -11.96
CA TYR A 230 -10.68 -6.20 -11.17
C TYR A 230 -11.29 -7.22 -10.18
N GLN A 231 -11.52 -8.45 -10.64
CA GLN A 231 -11.97 -9.54 -9.76
C GLN A 231 -10.94 -9.85 -8.69
N ALA A 232 -9.65 -9.91 -9.05
CA ALA A 232 -8.57 -10.16 -8.12
C ALA A 232 -8.49 -9.11 -6.99
N CYS A 233 -8.71 -7.83 -7.31
CA CYS A 233 -8.80 -6.78 -6.29
C CYS A 233 -10.01 -6.98 -5.36
N GLY A 234 -11.16 -7.38 -5.92
CA GLY A 234 -12.37 -7.70 -5.14
C GLY A 234 -12.15 -8.88 -4.21
N ASP A 235 -11.55 -9.97 -4.71
CA ASP A 235 -11.26 -11.17 -3.94
C ASP A 235 -10.28 -10.89 -2.79
N LEU A 236 -9.25 -10.06 -3.03
CA LEU A 236 -8.33 -9.66 -1.96
C LEU A 236 -9.03 -8.85 -0.88
N LEU A 237 -9.85 -7.87 -1.26
CA LEU A 237 -10.62 -7.07 -0.29
C LEU A 237 -11.58 -7.95 0.53
N ASP A 238 -12.36 -8.81 -0.15
CA ASP A 238 -13.25 -9.76 0.53
C ASP A 238 -12.47 -10.67 1.49
N GLY A 239 -11.32 -11.18 1.04
CA GLY A 239 -10.46 -12.03 1.84
C GLY A 239 -9.91 -11.36 3.10
N LEU A 240 -9.51 -10.10 3.01
CA LEU A 240 -9.05 -9.32 4.16
C LEU A 240 -10.22 -9.01 5.11
N VAL A 241 -11.32 -8.45 4.60
CA VAL A 241 -12.48 -8.04 5.42
C VAL A 241 -13.10 -9.22 6.17
N ASN A 242 -13.12 -10.40 5.58
CA ASN A 242 -13.65 -11.61 6.20
C ASN A 242 -12.57 -12.45 6.91
N LEU A 243 -11.37 -11.91 7.14
CA LEU A 243 -10.25 -12.55 7.84
C LEU A 243 -9.85 -13.92 7.24
N ARG A 244 -10.04 -14.09 5.94
CA ARG A 244 -9.68 -15.31 5.18
C ARG A 244 -8.29 -15.23 4.57
N VAL A 245 -7.75 -14.03 4.43
CA VAL A 245 -6.37 -13.78 4.00
C VAL A 245 -5.57 -13.32 5.21
N VAL A 246 -4.41 -13.93 5.43
CA VAL A 246 -3.52 -13.60 6.54
C VAL A 246 -2.08 -13.44 6.04
N HIS A 247 -1.30 -12.64 6.76
CA HIS A 247 0.09 -12.36 6.45
C HIS A 247 0.96 -12.33 7.72
N SER A 248 2.27 -12.50 7.58
CA SER A 248 3.20 -12.56 8.74
C SER A 248 3.63 -11.21 9.31
N GLY A 249 3.04 -10.10 8.85
CA GLY A 249 3.45 -8.75 9.30
C GLY A 249 4.74 -8.24 8.67
N GLN A 250 5.14 -8.74 7.49
CA GLN A 250 6.32 -8.24 6.78
C GLN A 250 6.21 -6.74 6.51
N ALA A 251 7.17 -5.94 6.97
CA ALA A 251 7.14 -4.49 6.86
C ALA A 251 7.02 -3.98 5.40
N ASN A 252 7.74 -4.60 4.47
CA ASN A 252 7.67 -4.28 3.05
C ASN A 252 6.31 -4.62 2.42
N TRP A 253 5.65 -5.70 2.86
CA TRP A 253 4.30 -6.04 2.40
C TRP A 253 3.28 -5.03 2.92
N ILE A 254 3.30 -4.71 4.23
CA ILE A 254 2.41 -3.72 4.85
C ILE A 254 2.60 -2.35 4.20
N GLN A 255 3.84 -1.92 3.98
CA GLN A 255 4.12 -0.66 3.30
C GLN A 255 3.50 -0.61 1.89
N GLN A 256 3.66 -1.66 1.10
CA GLN A 256 3.09 -1.70 -0.25
C GLN A 256 1.56 -1.75 -0.24
N MET A 257 0.95 -2.42 0.74
CA MET A 257 -0.51 -2.38 0.93
C MET A 257 -1.00 -0.98 1.29
N ASN A 258 -0.34 -0.31 2.22
CA ASN A 258 -0.67 1.07 2.62
C ASN A 258 -0.48 2.09 1.49
N ASN A 259 0.46 1.86 0.58
CA ASN A 259 0.66 2.70 -0.61
C ASN A 259 -0.49 2.61 -1.63
N CYS A 260 -1.36 1.60 -1.55
CA CYS A 260 -2.39 1.35 -2.56
C CYS A 260 -3.42 2.47 -2.63
N ALA A 261 -3.69 2.94 -3.85
CA ALA A 261 -4.84 3.76 -4.17
C ALA A 261 -5.85 2.99 -5.01
N ALA A 262 -7.14 3.21 -4.72
CA ALA A 262 -8.24 2.64 -5.48
C ALA A 262 -8.66 3.53 -6.65
N LYS A 263 -9.05 2.91 -7.77
CA LYS A 263 -9.88 3.55 -8.79
C LYS A 263 -11.20 2.80 -8.88
N VAL A 264 -12.27 3.51 -8.59
CA VAL A 264 -13.63 2.99 -8.70
C VAL A 264 -14.20 3.36 -10.08
N ASN A 265 -14.85 2.43 -10.75
CA ASN A 265 -15.72 2.63 -11.90
C ASN A 265 -17.15 2.27 -11.48
N ASP A 266 -18.14 2.52 -12.31
CA ASP A 266 -19.58 2.30 -11.99
C ASP A 266 -19.92 0.87 -11.50
N SER A 267 -19.10 -0.13 -11.81
CA SER A 267 -19.38 -1.54 -11.48
C SER A 267 -18.24 -2.29 -10.79
N ALA A 268 -17.05 -1.69 -10.67
CA ALA A 268 -15.86 -2.39 -10.14
C ALA A 268 -14.78 -1.40 -9.69
N TRP A 269 -13.83 -1.87 -8.88
CA TRP A 269 -12.67 -1.11 -8.47
C TRP A 269 -11.37 -1.91 -8.69
N ARG A 270 -10.26 -1.21 -8.74
CA ARG A 270 -8.93 -1.84 -8.80
C ARG A 270 -7.86 -0.97 -8.13
N ILE A 271 -6.77 -1.60 -7.74
CA ILE A 271 -5.53 -0.92 -7.36
C ILE A 271 -4.95 -0.22 -8.59
N VAL A 272 -4.51 1.04 -8.44
CA VAL A 272 -3.92 1.84 -9.53
C VAL A 272 -2.49 2.24 -9.23
N LYS A 273 -1.56 1.79 -10.08
CA LYS A 273 -0.13 2.01 -9.93
C LYS A 273 0.28 3.50 -9.92
N ARG A 274 -0.36 4.35 -10.76
CA ARG A 274 0.05 5.77 -10.95
C ARG A 274 -0.44 6.72 -9.86
N LYS A 275 -1.46 6.32 -9.10
CA LYS A 275 -2.05 7.12 -8.00
C LYS A 275 -1.68 6.58 -6.62
N SER A 276 -0.93 5.51 -6.57
CA SER A 276 -0.41 4.94 -5.34
C SER A 276 0.79 5.73 -4.84
N ALA A 277 0.94 5.78 -3.53
CA ALA A 277 1.93 6.60 -2.82
C ALA A 277 3.38 6.17 -3.05
N GLY A 278 3.58 4.93 -3.49
CA GLY A 278 4.88 4.33 -3.73
C GLY A 278 4.76 3.04 -4.53
N ASP A 279 5.70 2.12 -4.31
CA ASP A 279 5.61 0.79 -4.90
C ASP A 279 4.41 0.01 -4.36
N VAL A 280 3.68 -0.64 -5.25
CA VAL A 280 2.52 -1.50 -4.97
C VAL A 280 2.61 -2.84 -5.71
N SER A 281 3.78 -3.17 -6.25
CA SER A 281 3.97 -4.41 -7.02
C SER A 281 3.64 -5.66 -6.20
N GLY A 282 4.00 -5.69 -4.90
CA GLY A 282 3.65 -6.78 -4.00
C GLY A 282 2.15 -6.85 -3.67
N ALA A 283 1.48 -5.71 -3.53
CA ALA A 283 0.03 -5.69 -3.32
C ALA A 283 -0.73 -6.22 -4.55
N ILE A 284 -0.30 -5.82 -5.77
CA ILE A 284 -0.86 -6.33 -7.03
C ILE A 284 -0.60 -7.83 -7.18
N ALA A 285 0.62 -8.27 -6.90
CA ALA A 285 0.97 -9.69 -6.90
C ALA A 285 0.13 -10.48 -5.88
N THR A 286 -0.11 -9.91 -4.68
CA THR A 286 -0.97 -10.51 -3.66
C THR A 286 -2.40 -10.68 -4.16
N ALA A 287 -2.98 -9.66 -4.80
CA ALA A 287 -4.33 -9.75 -5.36
C ALA A 287 -4.44 -10.89 -6.39
N MET A 288 -3.46 -11.02 -7.28
CA MET A 288 -3.43 -12.09 -8.27
C MET A 288 -3.31 -13.48 -7.63
N VAL A 289 -2.48 -13.61 -6.59
CA VAL A 289 -2.30 -14.87 -5.84
C VAL A 289 -3.59 -15.30 -5.13
N VAL A 290 -4.22 -14.37 -4.41
CA VAL A 290 -5.49 -14.64 -3.69
C VAL A 290 -6.58 -15.04 -4.66
N HIS A 291 -6.73 -14.33 -5.78
CA HIS A 291 -7.68 -14.67 -6.84
C HIS A 291 -7.51 -16.11 -7.36
N MET A 292 -6.27 -16.53 -7.58
CA MET A 292 -6.02 -17.89 -8.06
C MET A 292 -6.29 -18.95 -7.00
N LEU A 293 -6.02 -18.66 -5.73
CA LEU A 293 -6.29 -19.59 -4.63
C LEU A 293 -7.77 -19.71 -4.28
N TYR A 294 -8.60 -18.69 -4.63
CA TYR A 294 -10.06 -18.77 -4.50
C TYR A 294 -10.73 -19.60 -5.60
N LYS A 295 -10.05 -19.83 -6.74
CA LYS A 295 -10.62 -20.68 -7.78
C LYS A 295 -10.72 -22.13 -7.29
N PRO A 296 -11.79 -22.85 -7.64
CA PRO A 296 -11.91 -24.26 -7.34
C PRO A 296 -10.70 -25.05 -7.84
N GLN A 297 -10.08 -25.82 -6.95
CA GLN A 297 -8.99 -26.71 -7.35
C GLN A 297 -9.53 -27.75 -8.33
N GLN A 298 -8.99 -27.80 -9.55
CA GLN A 298 -9.25 -28.90 -10.45
C GLN A 298 -8.57 -30.15 -9.88
N VAL A 299 -9.32 -30.99 -9.23
CA VAL A 299 -8.88 -32.34 -8.89
C VAL A 299 -8.82 -33.12 -10.20
N ALA A 300 -7.64 -33.54 -10.63
CA ALA A 300 -7.50 -34.43 -11.76
C ALA A 300 -8.27 -35.71 -11.42
N ALA A 301 -9.40 -35.96 -12.11
CA ALA A 301 -10.10 -37.23 -12.00
C ALA A 301 -9.20 -38.28 -12.64
N ILE A 302 -8.61 -39.15 -11.80
CA ILE A 302 -7.93 -40.34 -12.27
C ILE A 302 -9.05 -41.32 -12.65
N TYR A 303 -9.36 -41.40 -13.92
CA TYR A 303 -10.15 -42.50 -14.45
C TYR A 303 -9.24 -43.73 -14.44
N THR A 304 -9.42 -44.62 -13.48
CA THR A 304 -8.91 -45.99 -13.54
C THR A 304 -9.84 -46.76 -14.47
N GLU A 305 -9.39 -47.14 -15.66
CA GLU A 305 -10.02 -48.16 -16.51
C GLU A 305 -9.96 -49.54 -15.85
#